data_923afae9d32dbb0ba06834e1249c4e3c
#
_entry.id   923afae9d32dbb0ba06834e1249c4e3c
#
_cell.length_a   1.000
_cell.length_b   1.000
_cell.length_c   1.000
_cell.angle_alpha   90.00
_cell.angle_beta   90.00
_cell.angle_gamma   90.00
#
_symmetry.space_group_name_H-M   'P 1'
#
loop_
_entity.id
_entity.type
_entity.pdbx_description
1 polymer ?
#
loop_
_entity_poly.entity_id
_entity_poly.type
_entity_poly.pdbx_seq_one_letter_code
_entity_poly.pdbx_strand_id
1 'polypeptide(L)'
;MKFELDTTDGRARRGRLVFDRGVVETPAFMPVGTYGTVKGMTPEEVEATGAQIILGNTFHLWLRPGQEIMKLHGDLHDFMQWKGPILTDSGGFQVFSLGDIRKITEQGVHFRNPINGDPIFLDPEKSMEIQYDLGSDIVMIFDECTPYPADWDYAKRSMEMSLRWAKRSRDRFDSLQNKNALFGIIQGSVYEDLRDISVKGLVEIGFDGYAVGGLAVGEPKEDMHRILEHVCPQIPADKPRYLMGVGKPEDLVEGVRRGIDMFDCVMPTRNARN
;
A
#
# COMPACT_ATOMS: atom_id res chain seq x y z
N MET A 1 -10.46 -11.92 -3.66
CA MET A 1 -10.25 -11.00 -4.80
C MET A 1 -9.86 -11.80 -6.04
N LYS A 2 -10.34 -11.43 -7.22
CA LYS A 2 -9.89 -11.94 -8.52
C LYS A 2 -9.50 -10.74 -9.41
N PHE A 3 -8.36 -10.81 -10.10
CA PHE A 3 -7.99 -9.84 -11.11
C PHE A 3 -8.30 -10.41 -12.51
N GLU A 4 -8.98 -9.64 -13.32
CA GLU A 4 -9.34 -9.97 -14.70
C GLU A 4 -8.75 -8.92 -15.63
N LEU A 5 -7.79 -9.30 -16.46
CA LEU A 5 -7.20 -8.43 -17.47
C LEU A 5 -8.05 -8.53 -18.74
N ASP A 6 -8.64 -7.40 -19.17
CA ASP A 6 -9.53 -7.36 -20.34
C ASP A 6 -8.74 -7.11 -21.63
N THR A 7 -7.84 -6.12 -21.63
CA THR A 7 -7.06 -5.75 -22.81
C THR A 7 -5.81 -4.96 -22.44
N THR A 8 -4.90 -4.84 -23.41
CA THR A 8 -3.67 -4.05 -23.28
C THR A 8 -3.47 -3.16 -24.50
N ASP A 9 -2.83 -1.99 -24.30
CA ASP A 9 -2.32 -1.12 -25.35
C ASP A 9 -0.86 -0.76 -25.00
N GLY A 10 0.08 -1.35 -25.72
CA GLY A 10 1.48 -1.38 -25.33
C GLY A 10 1.64 -2.06 -23.97
N ARG A 11 2.11 -1.31 -22.95
CA ARG A 11 2.19 -1.78 -21.57
C ARG A 11 1.00 -1.36 -20.70
N ALA A 12 0.18 -0.43 -21.17
CA ALA A 12 -1.03 -0.01 -20.46
C ALA A 12 -2.03 -1.17 -20.42
N ARG A 13 -2.72 -1.30 -19.30
CA ARG A 13 -3.60 -2.43 -18.99
C ARG A 13 -4.97 -1.91 -18.58
N ARG A 14 -6.02 -2.52 -19.12
CA ARG A 14 -7.39 -2.36 -18.65
C ARG A 14 -7.87 -3.69 -18.10
N GLY A 15 -8.49 -3.65 -16.94
CA GLY A 15 -9.00 -4.86 -16.29
C GLY A 15 -9.95 -4.54 -15.15
N ARG A 16 -10.17 -5.54 -14.29
CA ARG A 16 -11.07 -5.44 -13.14
C ARG A 16 -10.53 -6.19 -11.94
N LEU A 17 -10.72 -5.60 -10.76
CA LEU A 17 -10.60 -6.30 -9.48
C LEU A 17 -12.01 -6.66 -9.02
N VAL A 18 -12.29 -7.94 -8.85
CA VAL A 18 -13.59 -8.47 -8.43
C VAL A 18 -13.52 -8.90 -6.97
N PHE A 19 -14.37 -8.29 -6.14
CA PHE A 19 -14.54 -8.56 -4.72
C PHE A 19 -15.99 -8.92 -4.43
N ASP A 20 -16.25 -9.52 -3.28
CA ASP A 20 -17.63 -9.76 -2.80
C ASP A 20 -18.38 -8.43 -2.58
N ARG A 21 -17.66 -7.33 -2.28
CA ARG A 21 -18.19 -5.97 -2.06
C ARG A 21 -18.35 -5.14 -3.34
N GLY A 22 -17.99 -5.66 -4.50
CA GLY A 22 -18.12 -4.95 -5.77
C GLY A 22 -16.94 -5.15 -6.71
N VAL A 23 -16.96 -4.38 -7.79
CA VAL A 23 -15.95 -4.44 -8.86
C VAL A 23 -15.23 -3.09 -8.93
N VAL A 24 -13.93 -3.14 -9.11
CA VAL A 24 -13.09 -1.96 -9.33
C VAL A 24 -12.53 -2.04 -10.75
N GLU A 25 -12.93 -1.12 -11.61
CA GLU A 25 -12.35 -0.98 -12.95
C GLU A 25 -10.93 -0.42 -12.84
N THR A 26 -9.98 -1.01 -13.56
CA THR A 26 -8.59 -0.55 -13.58
C THR A 26 -8.20 -0.02 -14.96
N PRO A 27 -7.35 1.02 -15.03
CA PRO A 27 -6.62 1.69 -13.94
C PRO A 27 -7.53 2.44 -12.97
N ALA A 28 -7.23 2.35 -11.66
CA ALA A 28 -8.03 2.97 -10.59
C ALA A 28 -7.19 3.89 -9.71
N PHE A 29 -7.78 5.00 -9.27
CA PHE A 29 -7.23 5.87 -8.24
C PHE A 29 -8.01 5.67 -6.93
N MET A 30 -7.29 5.51 -5.83
CA MET A 30 -7.85 5.32 -4.50
C MET A 30 -7.77 6.63 -3.70
N PRO A 31 -8.89 7.31 -3.40
CA PRO A 31 -8.91 8.39 -2.42
C PRO A 31 -8.47 7.89 -1.04
N VAL A 32 -7.75 8.75 -0.30
CA VAL A 32 -7.19 8.36 1.00
C VAL A 32 -8.10 8.77 2.14
N GLY A 33 -8.60 7.79 2.88
CA GLY A 33 -9.41 7.91 4.08
C GLY A 33 -8.61 7.67 5.36
N THR A 34 -7.72 8.59 5.75
CA THR A 34 -6.69 8.41 6.79
C THR A 34 -7.24 7.95 8.14
N TYR A 35 -8.33 8.54 8.62
CA TYR A 35 -8.98 8.21 9.91
C TYR A 35 -10.37 7.61 9.71
N GLY A 36 -10.55 6.75 8.71
CA GLY A 36 -11.86 6.22 8.37
C GLY A 36 -12.77 7.28 7.71
N THR A 37 -12.18 8.30 7.08
CA THR A 37 -12.87 9.31 6.28
C THR A 37 -11.94 9.93 5.26
N VAL A 38 -12.44 10.18 4.07
CA VAL A 38 -11.77 11.07 3.10
C VAL A 38 -11.99 12.50 3.57
N LYS A 39 -10.91 13.18 3.95
CA LYS A 39 -10.99 14.46 4.65
C LYS A 39 -11.78 15.52 3.84
N GLY A 40 -12.84 16.04 4.45
CA GLY A 40 -13.70 17.07 3.88
C GLY A 40 -14.73 16.55 2.88
N MET A 41 -14.98 15.23 2.84
CA MET A 41 -16.01 14.60 1.99
C MET A 41 -16.79 13.54 2.78
N THR A 42 -18.08 13.42 2.50
CA THR A 42 -18.87 12.28 2.96
C THR A 42 -18.63 11.04 2.09
N PRO A 43 -18.97 9.83 2.56
CA PRO A 43 -18.88 8.62 1.72
C PRO A 43 -19.66 8.74 0.40
N GLU A 44 -20.86 9.34 0.44
CA GLU A 44 -21.70 9.56 -0.73
C GLU A 44 -21.04 10.53 -1.73
N GLU A 45 -20.39 11.58 -1.25
CA GLU A 45 -19.66 12.51 -2.11
C GLU A 45 -18.44 11.82 -2.75
N VAL A 46 -17.75 10.95 -2.02
CA VAL A 46 -16.65 10.14 -2.57
C VAL A 46 -17.17 9.19 -3.65
N GLU A 47 -18.29 8.48 -3.39
CA GLU A 47 -18.94 7.60 -4.36
C GLU A 47 -19.37 8.37 -5.61
N ALA A 48 -19.91 9.58 -5.46
CA ALA A 48 -20.34 10.46 -6.55
C ALA A 48 -19.17 10.90 -7.47
N THR A 49 -17.93 10.87 -7.00
CA THR A 49 -16.76 11.09 -7.87
C THR A 49 -16.44 9.92 -8.80
N GLY A 50 -17.12 8.78 -8.63
CA GLY A 50 -16.83 7.53 -9.34
C GLY A 50 -15.76 6.67 -8.69
N ALA A 51 -15.31 7.00 -7.47
CA ALA A 51 -14.39 6.16 -6.72
C ALA A 51 -15.05 4.82 -6.36
N GLN A 52 -14.39 3.72 -6.68
CA GLN A 52 -14.88 2.36 -6.44
C GLN A 52 -14.14 1.66 -5.30
N ILE A 53 -13.00 2.19 -4.89
CA ILE A 53 -12.15 1.70 -3.81
C ILE A 53 -11.50 2.88 -3.12
N ILE A 54 -11.28 2.77 -1.82
CA ILE A 54 -10.58 3.78 -1.02
C ILE A 54 -9.42 3.15 -0.27
N LEU A 55 -8.49 3.99 0.19
CA LEU A 55 -7.36 3.57 1.02
C LEU A 55 -7.55 4.06 2.45
N GLY A 56 -7.40 3.15 3.43
CA GLY A 56 -7.32 3.45 4.86
C GLY A 56 -5.89 3.35 5.37
N ASN A 57 -5.52 4.19 6.35
CA ASN A 57 -4.18 4.15 6.93
C ASN A 57 -4.16 3.37 8.25
N THR A 58 -3.56 2.19 8.22
CA THR A 58 -3.49 1.24 9.34
C THR A 58 -2.90 1.87 10.61
N PHE A 59 -1.79 2.59 10.49
CA PHE A 59 -1.15 3.24 11.64
C PHE A 59 -2.08 4.22 12.36
N HIS A 60 -2.74 5.09 11.61
CA HIS A 60 -3.65 6.09 12.18
C HIS A 60 -4.88 5.47 12.82
N LEU A 61 -5.47 4.47 12.17
CA LEU A 61 -6.65 3.76 12.66
C LEU A 61 -6.34 2.89 13.88
N TRP A 62 -5.13 2.30 13.95
CA TRP A 62 -4.64 1.59 15.13
C TRP A 62 -4.50 2.50 16.34
N LEU A 63 -3.96 3.71 16.16
CA LEU A 63 -3.82 4.68 17.25
C LEU A 63 -5.15 5.32 17.64
N ARG A 64 -6.03 5.55 16.67
CA ARG A 64 -7.34 6.18 16.90
C ARG A 64 -8.30 5.83 15.73
N PRO A 65 -9.44 5.21 16.02
CA PRO A 65 -10.03 4.92 17.35
C PRO A 65 -9.40 3.73 18.07
N GLY A 66 -8.60 2.87 17.40
CA GLY A 66 -8.03 1.63 17.92
C GLY A 66 -8.83 0.38 17.55
N GLN A 67 -8.16 -0.77 17.65
CA GLN A 67 -8.72 -2.08 17.23
C GLN A 67 -10.01 -2.45 17.97
N GLU A 68 -10.08 -2.18 19.29
CA GLU A 68 -11.27 -2.53 20.11
C GLU A 68 -12.51 -1.77 19.63
N ILE A 69 -12.40 -0.48 19.36
CA ILE A 69 -13.52 0.33 18.85
C ILE A 69 -13.92 -0.13 17.45
N MET A 70 -12.94 -0.44 16.58
CA MET A 70 -13.24 -0.98 15.25
C MET A 70 -14.06 -2.26 15.33
N LYS A 71 -13.65 -3.22 16.17
CA LYS A 71 -14.38 -4.49 16.39
C LYS A 71 -15.82 -4.29 16.89
N LEU A 72 -16.04 -3.29 17.74
CA LEU A 72 -17.40 -2.95 18.23
C LEU A 72 -18.31 -2.43 17.12
N HIS A 73 -17.75 -1.79 16.09
CA HIS A 73 -18.47 -1.36 14.89
C HIS A 73 -18.63 -2.44 13.83
N GLY A 74 -17.96 -3.58 13.98
CA GLY A 74 -17.88 -4.64 13.00
C GLY A 74 -16.54 -4.63 12.27
N ASP A 75 -16.32 -3.63 11.44
CA ASP A 75 -15.05 -3.40 10.71
C ASP A 75 -14.94 -1.92 10.26
N LEU A 76 -13.92 -1.64 9.45
CA LEU A 76 -13.70 -0.29 8.91
C LEU A 76 -14.81 0.15 7.93
N HIS A 77 -15.41 -0.77 7.18
CA HIS A 77 -16.52 -0.45 6.27
C HIS A 77 -17.74 0.08 7.03
N ASP A 78 -18.13 -0.61 8.10
CA ASP A 78 -19.23 -0.19 8.96
C ASP A 78 -18.90 1.10 9.71
N PHE A 79 -17.66 1.24 10.20
CA PHE A 79 -17.20 2.43 10.90
C PHE A 79 -17.27 3.69 10.03
N MET A 80 -16.83 3.61 8.78
CA MET A 80 -16.82 4.76 7.86
C MET A 80 -17.99 4.82 6.89
N GLN A 81 -18.93 3.85 6.97
CA GLN A 81 -20.09 3.74 6.09
C GLN A 81 -19.73 3.68 4.60
N TRP A 82 -18.63 3.01 4.28
CA TRP A 82 -18.21 2.77 2.91
C TRP A 82 -18.54 1.34 2.49
N LYS A 83 -19.30 1.18 1.40
CA LYS A 83 -19.81 -0.12 0.93
C LYS A 83 -18.86 -0.84 -0.01
N GLY A 84 -18.01 -0.10 -0.71
CA GLY A 84 -17.05 -0.65 -1.66
C GLY A 84 -15.82 -1.28 -0.99
N PRO A 85 -14.91 -1.86 -1.77
CA PRO A 85 -13.64 -2.38 -1.27
C PRO A 85 -12.78 -1.30 -0.59
N ILE A 86 -11.95 -1.75 0.37
CA ILE A 86 -10.97 -0.92 1.06
C ILE A 86 -9.61 -1.62 0.98
N LEU A 87 -8.58 -0.86 0.55
CA LEU A 87 -7.19 -1.22 0.75
C LEU A 87 -6.68 -0.52 2.01
N THR A 88 -5.97 -1.24 2.88
CA THR A 88 -5.23 -0.60 3.97
C THR A 88 -3.73 -0.71 3.75
N ASP A 89 -3.01 0.38 3.99
CA ASP A 89 -1.55 0.35 3.99
C ASP A 89 -1.01 -0.48 5.17
N SER A 90 0.29 -0.74 5.20
CA SER A 90 0.93 -1.51 6.26
C SER A 90 1.13 -0.73 7.57
N GLY A 91 1.03 0.59 7.53
CA GLY A 91 1.46 1.50 8.59
C GLY A 91 2.96 1.82 8.58
N GLY A 92 3.76 1.14 7.74
CA GLY A 92 5.20 1.32 7.67
C GLY A 92 5.61 2.74 7.31
N PHE A 93 5.07 3.30 6.22
CA PHE A 93 5.42 4.64 5.76
C PHE A 93 5.17 5.74 6.82
N GLN A 94 4.05 5.67 7.56
CA GLN A 94 3.72 6.65 8.60
C GLN A 94 4.72 6.57 9.75
N VAL A 95 5.13 5.36 10.15
CA VAL A 95 6.15 5.16 11.17
C VAL A 95 7.51 5.67 10.68
N PHE A 96 7.84 5.47 9.40
CA PHE A 96 9.06 6.01 8.81
C PHE A 96 9.06 7.54 8.76
N SER A 97 7.92 8.17 8.58
CA SER A 97 7.80 9.63 8.57
C SER A 97 8.01 10.29 9.96
N LEU A 98 8.00 9.51 11.07
CA LEU A 98 8.22 10.01 12.43
C LEU A 98 9.69 10.40 12.74
N GLY A 99 10.63 10.17 11.82
CA GLY A 99 12.01 10.63 11.95
C GLY A 99 12.78 10.00 13.12
N ASP A 100 13.47 10.83 13.90
CA ASP A 100 14.41 10.39 14.97
C ASP A 100 13.75 9.73 16.20
N ILE A 101 12.41 9.70 16.26
CA ILE A 101 11.65 9.10 17.38
C ILE A 101 11.45 7.59 17.20
N ARG A 102 12.01 7.00 16.15
CA ARG A 102 11.88 5.58 15.83
C ARG A 102 13.22 4.84 15.89
N LYS A 103 13.15 3.56 16.23
CA LYS A 103 14.26 2.62 16.12
C LYS A 103 13.82 1.41 15.33
N ILE A 104 14.40 1.24 14.16
CA ILE A 104 14.17 0.09 13.26
C ILE A 104 15.09 -1.04 13.69
N THR A 105 14.56 -2.24 13.79
CA THR A 105 15.27 -3.48 14.08
C THR A 105 14.76 -4.59 13.17
N GLU A 106 15.44 -5.72 13.12
CA GLU A 106 14.99 -6.89 12.36
C GLU A 106 13.59 -7.38 12.81
N GLN A 107 13.26 -7.20 14.08
CA GLN A 107 11.98 -7.62 14.65
C GLN A 107 10.83 -6.72 14.27
N GLY A 108 11.07 -5.42 14.08
CA GLY A 108 10.07 -4.41 13.80
C GLY A 108 10.54 -3.02 14.20
N VAL A 109 9.63 -2.11 14.42
CA VAL A 109 9.91 -0.69 14.68
C VAL A 109 9.39 -0.26 16.05
N HIS A 110 10.30 0.23 16.88
CA HIS A 110 9.99 0.91 18.15
C HIS A 110 9.83 2.40 17.91
N PHE A 111 8.79 3.01 18.44
CA PHE A 111 8.56 4.45 18.33
C PHE A 111 7.69 4.96 19.49
N ARG A 112 7.52 6.27 19.56
CA ARG A 112 6.63 6.92 20.52
C ARG A 112 5.28 7.21 19.88
N ASN A 113 4.20 6.85 20.56
CA ASN A 113 2.85 7.19 20.15
C ASN A 113 2.71 8.73 20.04
N PRO A 114 2.42 9.28 18.86
CA PRO A 114 2.36 10.73 18.67
C PRO A 114 1.16 11.39 19.39
N ILE A 115 0.22 10.59 19.93
CA ILE A 115 -0.95 11.11 20.63
C ILE A 115 -0.67 11.30 22.12
N ASN A 116 -0.03 10.30 22.77
CA ASN A 116 0.15 10.28 24.23
C ASN A 116 1.60 10.06 24.70
N GLY A 117 2.54 9.84 23.77
CA GLY A 117 3.96 9.65 24.08
C GLY A 117 4.37 8.24 24.54
N ASP A 118 3.43 7.31 24.67
CA ASP A 118 3.72 5.95 25.12
C ASP A 118 4.66 5.22 24.13
N PRO A 119 5.57 4.36 24.65
CA PRO A 119 6.37 3.51 23.77
C PRO A 119 5.47 2.45 23.12
N ILE A 120 5.55 2.34 21.81
CA ILE A 120 4.85 1.31 21.04
C ILE A 120 5.79 0.60 20.08
N PHE A 121 5.41 -0.63 19.73
CA PHE A 121 6.12 -1.50 18.82
C PHE A 121 5.19 -1.99 17.73
N LEU A 122 5.62 -1.86 16.48
CA LEU A 122 4.92 -2.34 15.31
C LEU A 122 5.84 -3.26 14.52
N ASP A 123 5.33 -4.44 14.23
CA ASP A 123 6.02 -5.47 13.47
C ASP A 123 5.12 -6.04 12.34
N PRO A 124 5.64 -6.89 11.47
CA PRO A 124 4.84 -7.51 10.41
C PRO A 124 3.60 -8.24 10.93
N GLU A 125 3.73 -8.98 12.02
CA GLU A 125 2.63 -9.75 12.60
C GLU A 125 1.53 -8.84 13.12
N LYS A 126 1.91 -7.79 13.85
CA LYS A 126 0.96 -6.81 14.39
C LYS A 126 0.26 -6.02 13.30
N SER A 127 0.98 -5.66 12.23
CA SER A 127 0.38 -5.00 11.07
C SER A 127 -0.71 -5.87 10.42
N MET A 128 -0.45 -7.17 10.25
CA MET A 128 -1.45 -8.11 9.70
C MET A 128 -2.66 -8.25 10.62
N GLU A 129 -2.47 -8.29 11.94
CA GLU A 129 -3.56 -8.35 12.93
C GLU A 129 -4.46 -7.11 12.86
N ILE A 130 -3.85 -5.92 12.80
CA ILE A 130 -4.60 -4.67 12.71
C ILE A 130 -5.44 -4.64 11.43
N GLN A 131 -4.84 -4.94 10.28
CA GLN A 131 -5.54 -4.94 9.00
C GLN A 131 -6.63 -6.03 8.94
N TYR A 132 -6.43 -7.17 9.61
CA TYR A 132 -7.46 -8.19 9.79
C TYR A 132 -8.66 -7.65 10.57
N ASP A 133 -8.43 -6.96 11.70
CA ASP A 133 -9.48 -6.35 12.52
C ASP A 133 -10.19 -5.18 11.80
N LEU A 134 -9.49 -4.51 10.88
CA LEU A 134 -10.09 -3.48 10.01
C LEU A 134 -10.98 -4.07 8.91
N GLY A 135 -10.89 -5.38 8.64
CA GLY A 135 -11.66 -6.04 7.59
C GLY A 135 -11.25 -5.62 6.17
N SER A 136 -9.98 -5.28 5.97
CA SER A 136 -9.46 -4.78 4.70
C SER A 136 -9.59 -5.80 3.57
N ASP A 137 -10.14 -5.41 2.42
CA ASP A 137 -10.25 -6.28 1.24
C ASP A 137 -8.90 -6.51 0.56
N ILE A 138 -8.00 -5.50 0.61
CA ILE A 138 -6.60 -5.61 0.23
C ILE A 138 -5.73 -5.21 1.40
N VAL A 139 -4.92 -6.15 1.87
CA VAL A 139 -3.96 -6.01 2.96
C VAL A 139 -2.57 -5.80 2.35
N MET A 140 -1.79 -4.85 2.88
CA MET A 140 -0.41 -4.62 2.45
C MET A 140 0.56 -5.25 3.45
N ILE A 141 1.63 -5.92 2.94
CA ILE A 141 2.72 -6.40 3.81
C ILE A 141 3.39 -5.24 4.53
N PHE A 142 3.99 -5.53 5.71
CA PHE A 142 4.82 -4.55 6.39
C PHE A 142 6.21 -4.47 5.74
N ASP A 143 6.67 -3.26 5.44
CA ASP A 143 7.91 -2.99 4.73
C ASP A 143 8.65 -1.79 5.28
N GLU A 144 9.92 -1.64 4.93
CA GLU A 144 10.69 -0.42 5.15
C GLU A 144 10.70 0.43 3.89
N CYS A 145 10.11 1.63 3.96
CA CYS A 145 10.23 2.62 2.90
C CYS A 145 11.63 3.26 2.96
N THR A 146 12.52 2.85 2.06
CA THR A 146 13.88 3.39 1.96
C THR A 146 13.84 4.89 1.64
N PRO A 147 14.51 5.77 2.42
CA PRO A 147 14.57 7.20 2.11
C PRO A 147 15.33 7.47 0.80
N TYR A 148 15.09 8.63 0.21
CA TYR A 148 15.89 9.10 -0.92
C TYR A 148 16.62 10.42 -0.52
N PRO A 149 17.91 10.58 -0.86
CA PRO A 149 18.79 9.58 -1.45
C PRO A 149 19.22 8.51 -0.43
N ALA A 150 19.49 7.29 -0.92
CA ALA A 150 20.10 6.21 -0.17
C ALA A 150 21.24 5.63 -0.99
N ASP A 151 22.36 5.28 -0.33
CA ASP A 151 23.43 4.51 -0.98
C ASP A 151 22.96 3.07 -1.25
N TRP A 152 23.69 2.39 -2.13
CA TRP A 152 23.35 1.03 -2.55
C TRP A 152 23.34 0.04 -1.39
N ASP A 153 24.32 0.12 -0.48
CA ASP A 153 24.44 -0.79 0.67
C ASP A 153 23.29 -0.63 1.65
N TYR A 154 22.87 0.61 1.93
CA TYR A 154 21.69 0.87 2.75
C TYR A 154 20.43 0.36 2.06
N ALA A 155 20.22 0.71 0.79
CA ALA A 155 19.06 0.28 0.01
C ALA A 155 18.97 -1.26 -0.05
N LYS A 156 20.09 -1.95 -0.19
CA LYS A 156 20.16 -3.42 -0.15
C LYS A 156 19.72 -3.99 1.19
N ARG A 157 20.29 -3.51 2.31
CA ARG A 157 19.90 -3.98 3.65
C ARG A 157 18.42 -3.74 3.94
N SER A 158 17.91 -2.58 3.57
CA SER A 158 16.50 -2.21 3.72
C SER A 158 15.59 -3.14 2.91
N MET A 159 15.92 -3.36 1.63
CA MET A 159 15.17 -4.25 0.74
C MET A 159 15.19 -5.71 1.24
N GLU A 160 16.34 -6.23 1.64
CA GLU A 160 16.46 -7.59 2.18
C GLU A 160 15.67 -7.77 3.48
N MET A 161 15.65 -6.77 4.37
CA MET A 161 14.82 -6.76 5.56
C MET A 161 13.33 -6.75 5.19
N SER A 162 12.93 -5.92 4.24
CA SER A 162 11.55 -5.89 3.74
C SER A 162 11.12 -7.25 3.15
N LEU A 163 12.00 -7.98 2.47
CA LEU A 163 11.70 -9.35 2.01
C LEU A 163 11.47 -10.32 3.18
N ARG A 164 12.28 -10.25 4.24
CA ARG A 164 12.07 -11.09 5.44
C ARG A 164 10.76 -10.72 6.14
N TRP A 165 10.43 -9.45 6.23
CA TRP A 165 9.17 -8.96 6.76
C TRP A 165 7.97 -9.34 5.87
N ALA A 166 8.14 -9.38 4.55
CA ALA A 166 7.14 -9.88 3.61
C ALA A 166 6.78 -11.35 3.90
N LYS A 167 7.81 -12.20 4.14
CA LYS A 167 7.57 -13.61 4.51
C LYS A 167 6.84 -13.72 5.85
N ARG A 168 7.22 -12.95 6.87
CA ARG A 168 6.55 -12.91 8.18
C ARG A 168 5.09 -12.42 8.03
N SER A 169 4.86 -11.38 7.23
CA SER A 169 3.51 -10.89 6.91
C SER A 169 2.66 -11.98 6.26
N ARG A 170 3.21 -12.70 5.26
CA ARG A 170 2.53 -13.81 4.60
C ARG A 170 2.15 -14.91 5.60
N ASP A 171 3.10 -15.33 6.44
CA ASP A 171 2.89 -16.40 7.42
C ASP A 171 1.81 -16.00 8.46
N ARG A 172 1.84 -14.74 8.92
CA ARG A 172 0.82 -14.25 9.86
C ARG A 172 -0.54 -14.13 9.22
N PHE A 173 -0.62 -13.58 8.00
CA PHE A 173 -1.86 -13.48 7.23
C PHE A 173 -2.53 -14.87 7.06
N ASP A 174 -1.75 -15.89 6.71
CA ASP A 174 -2.24 -17.26 6.55
C ASP A 174 -2.69 -17.87 7.89
N SER A 175 -1.94 -17.62 8.97
CA SER A 175 -2.29 -18.10 10.32
C SER A 175 -3.60 -17.50 10.84
N LEU A 176 -3.93 -16.27 10.43
CA LEU A 176 -5.21 -15.62 10.72
C LEU A 176 -6.37 -16.17 9.87
N GLN A 177 -6.08 -17.06 8.92
CA GLN A 177 -7.05 -17.58 7.94
C GLN A 177 -7.78 -16.43 7.19
N ASN A 178 -7.09 -15.32 6.97
CA ASN A 178 -7.64 -14.18 6.24
C ASN A 178 -7.99 -14.60 4.81
N LYS A 179 -9.22 -14.29 4.35
CA LYS A 179 -9.73 -14.65 3.03
C LYS A 179 -9.60 -13.54 2.00
N ASN A 180 -9.16 -12.37 2.44
CA ASN A 180 -8.96 -11.21 1.59
C ASN A 180 -7.66 -11.30 0.79
N ALA A 181 -7.32 -10.27 0.03
CA ALA A 181 -6.10 -10.25 -0.75
C ALA A 181 -4.91 -9.71 0.06
N LEU A 182 -3.71 -10.27 -0.16
CA LEU A 182 -2.46 -9.76 0.39
C LEU A 182 -1.54 -9.32 -0.75
N PHE A 183 -1.07 -8.05 -0.71
CA PHE A 183 -0.15 -7.50 -1.70
C PHE A 183 1.27 -7.42 -1.15
N GLY A 184 2.24 -7.84 -1.98
CA GLY A 184 3.66 -7.62 -1.75
C GLY A 184 4.09 -6.21 -2.14
N ILE A 185 5.12 -5.67 -1.49
CA ILE A 185 5.68 -4.35 -1.80
C ILE A 185 7.12 -4.50 -2.27
N ILE A 186 7.38 -4.14 -3.52
CA ILE A 186 8.70 -4.19 -4.15
C ILE A 186 9.50 -2.97 -3.69
N GLN A 187 10.64 -3.20 -3.04
CA GLN A 187 11.58 -2.19 -2.58
C GLN A 187 12.91 -2.29 -3.35
N GLY A 188 13.87 -1.40 -3.11
CA GLY A 188 15.18 -1.38 -3.77
C GLY A 188 15.61 0.01 -4.24
N SER A 189 14.95 1.08 -3.76
CA SER A 189 15.24 2.47 -4.14
C SER A 189 15.27 2.63 -5.67
N VAL A 190 16.25 3.33 -6.22
CA VAL A 190 16.43 3.56 -7.67
C VAL A 190 17.42 2.58 -8.31
N TYR A 191 17.71 1.45 -7.67
CA TYR A 191 18.66 0.44 -8.11
C TYR A 191 17.95 -0.76 -8.75
N GLU A 192 18.15 -0.97 -10.05
CA GLU A 192 17.46 -2.00 -10.82
C GLU A 192 17.79 -3.43 -10.33
N ASP A 193 19.04 -3.70 -10.03
CA ASP A 193 19.51 -4.99 -9.51
C ASP A 193 18.86 -5.35 -8.15
N LEU A 194 18.66 -4.36 -7.28
CA LEU A 194 17.94 -4.55 -6.01
C LEU A 194 16.44 -4.78 -6.24
N ARG A 195 15.85 -4.07 -7.20
CA ARG A 195 14.47 -4.28 -7.61
C ARG A 195 14.24 -5.69 -8.16
N ASP A 196 15.18 -6.22 -8.94
CA ASP A 196 15.12 -7.59 -9.47
C ASP A 196 15.11 -8.63 -8.35
N ILE A 197 15.96 -8.47 -7.34
CA ILE A 197 16.01 -9.35 -6.16
C ILE A 197 14.69 -9.26 -5.40
N SER A 198 14.15 -8.06 -5.21
CA SER A 198 12.89 -7.83 -4.50
C SER A 198 11.72 -8.47 -5.23
N VAL A 199 11.56 -8.25 -6.53
CA VAL A 199 10.49 -8.87 -7.34
C VAL A 199 10.56 -10.39 -7.26
N LYS A 200 11.75 -10.96 -7.50
CA LYS A 200 11.95 -12.41 -7.47
C LYS A 200 11.57 -13.00 -6.12
N GLY A 201 12.05 -12.43 -5.01
CA GLY A 201 11.76 -12.92 -3.67
C GLY A 201 10.27 -12.82 -3.32
N LEU A 202 9.60 -11.73 -3.70
CA LEU A 202 8.16 -11.57 -3.48
C LEU A 202 7.34 -12.54 -4.32
N VAL A 203 7.71 -12.79 -5.58
CA VAL A 203 7.02 -13.76 -6.45
C VAL A 203 7.20 -15.18 -5.91
N GLU A 204 8.36 -15.54 -5.37
CA GLU A 204 8.61 -16.83 -4.72
C GLU A 204 7.76 -17.03 -3.45
N ILE A 205 7.55 -15.97 -2.65
CA ILE A 205 6.65 -16.01 -1.48
C ILE A 205 5.19 -16.16 -1.93
N GLY A 206 4.80 -15.45 -2.98
CA GLY A 206 3.46 -15.50 -3.58
C GLY A 206 2.45 -14.54 -2.94
N PHE A 207 1.95 -13.61 -3.75
CA PHE A 207 0.96 -12.60 -3.36
C PHE A 207 -0.16 -12.48 -4.38
N ASP A 208 -1.28 -11.87 -3.96
CA ASP A 208 -2.46 -11.66 -4.82
C ASP A 208 -2.28 -10.45 -5.75
N GLY A 209 -1.34 -9.56 -5.43
CA GLY A 209 -0.95 -8.41 -6.21
C GLY A 209 0.40 -7.86 -5.72
N TYR A 210 0.97 -6.91 -6.46
CA TYR A 210 2.29 -6.36 -6.17
C TYR A 210 2.26 -4.84 -6.28
N ALA A 211 2.77 -4.18 -5.25
CA ALA A 211 2.98 -2.74 -5.24
C ALA A 211 4.45 -2.39 -5.51
N VAL A 212 4.68 -1.28 -6.17
CA VAL A 212 5.98 -0.65 -6.29
C VAL A 212 6.06 0.45 -5.24
N GLY A 213 6.82 0.19 -4.18
CA GLY A 213 7.07 1.13 -3.08
C GLY A 213 8.42 1.84 -3.21
N GLY A 214 8.69 2.79 -2.29
CA GLY A 214 9.95 3.52 -2.24
C GLY A 214 10.22 4.40 -3.47
N LEU A 215 9.16 4.85 -4.14
CA LEU A 215 9.17 5.89 -5.17
C LEU A 215 8.28 7.07 -4.72
N ALA A 216 8.39 8.21 -5.41
CA ALA A 216 7.78 9.49 -5.01
C ALA A 216 8.21 9.97 -3.61
N VAL A 217 9.45 9.66 -3.22
CA VAL A 217 10.08 10.02 -1.94
C VAL A 217 11.18 11.09 -2.11
N GLY A 218 11.25 11.71 -3.28
CA GLY A 218 12.18 12.81 -3.59
C GLY A 218 13.13 12.56 -4.77
N GLU A 219 13.06 11.38 -5.39
CA GLU A 219 13.85 11.06 -6.59
C GLU A 219 13.42 11.88 -7.81
N PRO A 220 14.31 12.09 -8.80
CA PRO A 220 13.93 12.62 -10.10
C PRO A 220 12.86 11.76 -10.79
N LYS A 221 11.96 12.40 -11.54
CA LYS A 221 10.89 11.67 -12.27
C LYS A 221 11.44 10.66 -13.27
N GLU A 222 12.57 10.94 -13.87
CA GLU A 222 13.27 10.07 -14.81
C GLU A 222 13.67 8.75 -14.15
N ASP A 223 14.11 8.79 -12.89
CA ASP A 223 14.43 7.59 -12.11
C ASP A 223 13.18 6.79 -11.79
N MET A 224 12.09 7.44 -11.35
CA MET A 224 10.81 6.76 -11.14
C MET A 224 10.33 6.06 -12.42
N HIS A 225 10.36 6.76 -13.56
CA HIS A 225 9.94 6.20 -14.85
C HIS A 225 10.81 5.01 -15.26
N ARG A 226 12.14 5.12 -15.13
CA ARG A 226 13.10 4.06 -15.44
C ARG A 226 12.84 2.82 -14.59
N ILE A 227 12.64 3.00 -13.29
CA ILE A 227 12.33 1.88 -12.38
C ILE A 227 11.00 1.22 -12.72
N LEU A 228 9.96 1.98 -13.05
CA LEU A 228 8.68 1.39 -13.48
C LEU A 228 8.80 0.61 -14.78
N GLU A 229 9.56 1.13 -15.76
CA GLU A 229 9.84 0.43 -17.02
C GLU A 229 10.58 -0.89 -16.80
N HIS A 230 11.48 -0.91 -15.82
CA HIS A 230 12.27 -2.09 -15.47
C HIS A 230 11.46 -3.12 -14.67
N VAL A 231 10.68 -2.68 -13.69
CA VAL A 231 10.01 -3.55 -12.71
C VAL A 231 8.68 -4.12 -13.25
N CYS A 232 7.84 -3.29 -13.87
CA CYS A 232 6.49 -3.71 -14.25
C CYS A 232 6.44 -4.97 -15.14
N PRO A 233 7.34 -5.17 -16.13
CA PRO A 233 7.35 -6.39 -16.94
C PRO A 233 7.69 -7.67 -16.18
N GLN A 234 8.32 -7.56 -15.02
CA GLN A 234 8.73 -8.70 -14.19
C GLN A 234 7.62 -9.18 -13.25
N ILE A 235 6.62 -8.33 -12.99
CA ILE A 235 5.45 -8.70 -12.20
C ILE A 235 4.55 -9.63 -13.01
N PRO A 236 4.07 -10.76 -12.44
CA PRO A 236 3.20 -11.68 -13.16
C PRO A 236 2.01 -10.97 -13.84
N ALA A 237 1.73 -11.33 -15.08
CA ALA A 237 0.75 -10.62 -15.91
C ALA A 237 -0.69 -10.76 -15.38
N ASP A 238 -0.99 -11.84 -14.67
CA ASP A 238 -2.27 -12.15 -14.04
C ASP A 238 -2.46 -11.49 -12.67
N LYS A 239 -1.52 -10.64 -12.25
CA LYS A 239 -1.58 -9.93 -10.97
C LYS A 239 -1.72 -8.42 -11.17
N PRO A 240 -2.51 -7.72 -10.32
CA PRO A 240 -2.59 -6.26 -10.34
C PRO A 240 -1.30 -5.62 -9.84
N ARG A 241 -1.00 -4.42 -10.38
CA ARG A 241 0.20 -3.63 -10.10
C ARG A 241 -0.21 -2.29 -9.51
N TYR A 242 0.32 -1.98 -8.34
CA TYR A 242 -0.03 -0.78 -7.60
C TYR A 242 1.20 0.13 -7.42
N LEU A 243 1.13 1.39 -7.83
CA LEU A 243 2.15 2.41 -7.58
C LEU A 243 1.73 3.28 -6.40
N MET A 244 2.47 3.17 -5.29
CA MET A 244 2.11 3.78 -4.01
C MET A 244 2.45 5.28 -3.96
N GLY A 245 1.52 6.09 -3.46
CA GLY A 245 1.76 7.50 -3.12
C GLY A 245 1.85 8.47 -4.30
N VAL A 246 1.48 8.05 -5.51
CA VAL A 246 1.57 8.87 -6.73
C VAL A 246 0.19 9.34 -7.17
N GLY A 247 0.03 10.68 -7.35
CA GLY A 247 -1.27 11.27 -7.66
C GLY A 247 -1.25 12.56 -8.48
N LYS A 248 -0.10 12.99 -9.02
CA LYS A 248 -0.09 14.06 -10.02
C LYS A 248 -0.64 13.54 -11.33
N PRO A 249 -1.51 14.30 -12.05
CA PRO A 249 -2.14 13.81 -13.28
C PRO A 249 -1.16 13.27 -14.32
N GLU A 250 -0.05 13.97 -14.53
CA GLU A 250 1.00 13.55 -15.44
C GLU A 250 1.64 12.22 -15.02
N ASP A 251 1.87 12.02 -13.72
CA ASP A 251 2.50 10.80 -13.18
C ASP A 251 1.53 9.60 -13.24
N LEU A 252 0.22 9.84 -13.11
CA LEU A 252 -0.79 8.80 -13.31
C LEU A 252 -0.79 8.29 -14.75
N VAL A 253 -0.77 9.20 -15.73
CA VAL A 253 -0.70 8.84 -17.16
C VAL A 253 0.59 8.05 -17.46
N GLU A 254 1.73 8.53 -16.97
CA GLU A 254 3.02 7.87 -17.17
C GLU A 254 3.11 6.51 -16.44
N GLY A 255 2.47 6.37 -15.28
CA GLY A 255 2.36 5.09 -14.57
C GLY A 255 1.49 4.07 -15.33
N VAL A 256 0.31 4.48 -15.80
CA VAL A 256 -0.57 3.64 -16.63
C VAL A 256 0.15 3.19 -17.90
N ARG A 257 0.84 4.11 -18.57
CA ARG A 257 1.62 3.82 -19.79
C ARG A 257 2.68 2.75 -19.56
N ARG A 258 3.20 2.62 -18.32
CA ARG A 258 4.21 1.63 -17.91
C ARG A 258 3.63 0.36 -17.31
N GLY A 259 2.30 0.27 -17.22
CA GLY A 259 1.61 -0.96 -16.81
C GLY A 259 1.13 -0.99 -15.37
N ILE A 260 0.96 0.18 -14.73
CA ILE A 260 0.36 0.29 -13.39
C ILE A 260 -1.16 0.28 -13.51
N ASP A 261 -1.81 -0.43 -12.59
CA ASP A 261 -3.26 -0.61 -12.53
C ASP A 261 -3.91 0.21 -11.39
N MET A 262 -3.17 0.53 -10.33
CA MET A 262 -3.72 1.17 -9.13
C MET A 262 -2.80 2.27 -8.61
N PHE A 263 -3.42 3.32 -8.05
CA PHE A 263 -2.72 4.48 -7.50
C PHE A 263 -3.43 4.98 -6.25
N ASP A 264 -2.70 5.66 -5.36
CA ASP A 264 -3.23 6.46 -4.28
C ASP A 264 -2.43 7.75 -4.09
N CYS A 265 -3.06 8.77 -3.60
CA CYS A 265 -2.38 9.96 -3.08
C CYS A 265 -3.36 10.85 -2.33
N VAL A 266 -2.88 11.52 -1.28
CA VAL A 266 -3.66 12.55 -0.56
C VAL A 266 -3.80 13.86 -1.33
N MET A 267 -2.99 14.06 -2.39
CA MET A 267 -2.85 15.33 -3.07
C MET A 267 -4.15 15.86 -3.69
N PRO A 268 -4.98 15.07 -4.41
CA PRO A 268 -6.21 15.59 -5.00
C PRO A 268 -7.14 16.21 -3.96
N THR A 269 -7.40 15.50 -2.87
CA THR A 269 -8.27 16.00 -1.79
C THR A 269 -7.59 17.09 -0.96
N ARG A 270 -6.26 17.06 -0.80
CA ARG A 270 -5.51 18.13 -0.14
C ARG A 270 -5.58 19.42 -0.94
N ASN A 271 -5.33 19.37 -2.24
CA ASN A 271 -5.37 20.55 -3.12
C ASN A 271 -6.78 21.14 -3.23
N ALA A 272 -7.82 20.29 -3.24
CA ALA A 272 -9.19 20.74 -3.31
C ALA A 272 -9.66 21.49 -2.04
N ARG A 273 -8.96 21.35 -0.92
CA ARG A 273 -9.30 22.03 0.35
C ARG A 273 -8.52 23.34 0.58
N ASN A 274 -7.54 23.68 -0.26
CA ASN A 274 -6.70 24.87 -0.12
C ASN A 274 -7.14 25.97 -1.06
#